data_c60c60362af8d490996329ec09c7a6c0
#
_entry.id   c60c60362af8d490996329ec09c7a6c0
#
_cell.length_a   1.000
_cell.length_b   1.000
_cell.length_c   1.000
_cell.angle_alpha   90.00
_cell.angle_beta   90.00
_cell.angle_gamma   90.00
#
_symmetry.space_group_name_H-M   'P 1'
#
loop_
_entity.id
_entity.type
_entity.pdbx_description
1 polymer ?
#
loop_
_entity_poly.entity_id
_entity_poly.type
_entity_poly.pdbx_seq_one_letter_code
_entity_poly.pdbx_strand_id
1 'polypeptide(L)'
;MEPLITLLNAISMLFVRNEISNAASALVDHNTLGTSLFFMAFLPCVIEELAYRGVMFGSFHEAGRLKAILMSGFLFGLMHMNFNQMAYAVVIGLIFGFVVEATGSIIPTMIMHFLINGFSVVIKHIANIIPALKDQAENTEATQTMLLSTIRAYIPMALVGTVISAGIIYLLAVINGRKESFAAVFTEPFNRYDENGKKLRLLTPLMIVVILYCLIRCVVEEFLF
;
A
#
# COMPACT_ATOMS: atom_id res chain seq x y z
N MET A 1 -8.13 -4.26 7.12
CA MET A 1 -7.44 -3.22 6.32
C MET A 1 -8.38 -2.54 5.31
N GLU A 2 -9.35 -3.23 4.73
CA GLU A 2 -10.30 -2.67 3.76
C GLU A 2 -10.95 -1.33 4.19
N PRO A 3 -11.46 -1.16 5.43
CA PRO A 3 -12.05 0.13 5.81
C PRO A 3 -11.08 1.31 5.75
N LEU A 4 -9.79 1.06 6.04
CA LEU A 4 -8.77 2.10 5.98
C LEU A 4 -8.43 2.45 4.53
N ILE A 5 -8.33 1.45 3.65
CA ILE A 5 -8.10 1.64 2.21
C ILE A 5 -9.26 2.44 1.60
N THR A 6 -10.50 2.04 1.87
CA THR A 6 -11.70 2.73 1.38
C THR A 6 -11.77 4.18 1.87
N LEU A 7 -11.43 4.41 3.15
CA LEU A 7 -11.38 5.76 3.71
C LEU A 7 -10.34 6.63 3.00
N LEU A 8 -9.11 6.12 2.84
CA LEU A 8 -8.03 6.85 2.18
C LEU A 8 -8.33 7.12 0.71
N ASN A 9 -8.91 6.14 0.01
CA ASN A 9 -9.36 6.31 -1.37
C ASN A 9 -10.43 7.40 -1.47
N ALA A 10 -11.46 7.37 -0.61
CA ALA A 10 -12.52 8.39 -0.61
C ALA A 10 -11.98 9.79 -0.29
N ILE A 11 -11.03 9.92 0.64
CA ILE A 11 -10.37 11.19 0.94
C ILE A 11 -9.56 11.66 -0.26
N SER A 12 -8.79 10.78 -0.88
CA SER A 12 -7.98 11.09 -2.04
C SER A 12 -8.84 11.58 -3.21
N MET A 13 -9.99 10.93 -3.46
CA MET A 13 -10.92 11.31 -4.53
C MET A 13 -11.59 12.69 -4.34
N LEU A 14 -11.46 13.33 -3.18
CA LEU A 14 -11.86 14.73 -3.03
C LEU A 14 -10.90 15.71 -3.72
N PHE A 15 -9.67 15.27 -4.01
CA PHE A 15 -8.59 16.12 -4.51
C PHE A 15 -8.05 15.68 -5.87
N VAL A 16 -8.13 14.38 -6.19
CA VAL A 16 -7.54 13.76 -7.37
C VAL A 16 -8.48 12.75 -8.02
N ARG A 17 -8.31 12.51 -9.32
CA ARG A 17 -9.12 11.58 -10.09
C ARG A 17 -8.78 10.13 -9.76
N ASN A 18 -9.74 9.23 -9.91
CA ASN A 18 -9.54 7.78 -9.77
C ASN A 18 -9.61 7.07 -11.13
N GLU A 19 -8.66 7.35 -12.00
CA GLU A 19 -8.61 6.76 -13.35
C GLU A 19 -8.16 5.30 -13.39
N ILE A 20 -7.39 4.86 -12.37
CA ILE A 20 -6.94 3.47 -12.25
C ILE A 20 -8.12 2.51 -12.11
N SER A 21 -9.24 2.95 -11.52
CA SER A 21 -10.45 2.13 -11.47
C SER A 21 -10.91 1.71 -12.87
N ASN A 22 -10.80 2.59 -13.85
CA ASN A 22 -11.21 2.33 -15.22
C ASN A 22 -10.27 1.34 -15.94
N ALA A 23 -8.95 1.54 -15.80
CA ALA A 23 -7.95 0.64 -16.38
C ALA A 23 -8.02 -0.77 -15.76
N ALA A 24 -8.16 -0.86 -14.44
CA ALA A 24 -8.32 -2.13 -13.74
C ALA A 24 -9.64 -2.83 -14.09
N SER A 25 -10.72 -2.07 -14.30
CA SER A 25 -12.00 -2.62 -14.75
C SER A 25 -11.89 -3.19 -16.16
N ALA A 26 -11.29 -2.46 -17.10
CA ALA A 26 -11.07 -2.95 -18.46
C ALA A 26 -10.27 -4.27 -18.50
N LEU A 27 -9.26 -4.42 -17.63
CA LEU A 27 -8.51 -5.68 -17.52
C LEU A 27 -9.36 -6.83 -17.01
N VAL A 28 -10.25 -6.58 -16.04
CA VAL A 28 -11.16 -7.61 -15.52
C VAL A 28 -12.23 -7.97 -16.55
N ASP A 29 -12.75 -6.98 -17.31
CA ASP A 29 -13.82 -7.16 -18.30
C ASP A 29 -13.40 -8.04 -19.47
N HIS A 30 -12.14 -7.97 -19.87
CA HIS A 30 -11.60 -8.73 -21.00
C HIS A 30 -10.93 -10.06 -20.63
N ASN A 31 -10.87 -10.41 -19.34
CA ASN A 31 -10.15 -11.60 -18.88
C ASN A 31 -11.02 -12.51 -17.99
N THR A 32 -10.63 -13.78 -17.92
CA THR A 32 -11.23 -14.71 -16.95
C THR A 32 -10.79 -14.34 -15.52
N LEU A 33 -11.58 -14.74 -14.53
CA LEU A 33 -11.24 -14.52 -13.10
C LEU A 33 -9.84 -15.05 -12.76
N GLY A 34 -9.48 -16.25 -13.26
CA GLY A 34 -8.17 -16.85 -13.01
C GLY A 34 -7.03 -16.03 -13.60
N THR A 35 -7.18 -15.53 -14.83
CA THR A 35 -6.21 -14.67 -15.49
C THR A 35 -6.05 -13.35 -14.74
N SER A 36 -7.16 -12.72 -14.37
CA SER A 36 -7.16 -11.47 -13.61
C SER A 36 -6.49 -11.63 -12.23
N LEU A 37 -6.81 -12.71 -11.50
CA LEU A 37 -6.15 -13.02 -10.22
C LEU A 37 -4.65 -13.25 -10.38
N PHE A 38 -4.22 -13.93 -11.45
CA PHE A 38 -2.79 -14.17 -11.68
C PHE A 38 -2.04 -12.87 -11.95
N PHE A 39 -2.52 -12.04 -12.89
CA PHE A 39 -1.79 -10.83 -13.29
C PHE A 39 -1.99 -9.64 -12.34
N MET A 40 -3.14 -9.50 -11.69
CA MET A 40 -3.46 -8.34 -10.86
C MET A 40 -3.28 -8.58 -9.35
N ALA A 41 -3.18 -9.86 -8.91
CA ALA A 41 -3.01 -10.16 -7.50
C ALA A 41 -1.75 -11.00 -7.23
N PHE A 42 -1.60 -12.17 -7.87
CA PHE A 42 -0.50 -13.08 -7.58
C PHE A 42 0.85 -12.53 -8.03
N LEU A 43 0.97 -12.12 -9.29
CA LEU A 43 2.24 -11.64 -9.83
C LEU A 43 2.75 -10.37 -9.12
N PRO A 44 1.91 -9.33 -8.91
CA PRO A 44 2.33 -8.15 -8.15
C PRO A 44 2.76 -8.48 -6.71
N CYS A 45 1.98 -9.30 -5.98
CA CYS A 45 2.32 -9.62 -4.59
C CYS A 45 3.69 -10.33 -4.46
N VAL A 46 4.09 -11.12 -5.44
CA VAL A 46 5.41 -11.77 -5.43
C VAL A 46 6.51 -10.78 -5.80
N ILE A 47 6.38 -10.10 -6.94
CA ILE A 47 7.44 -9.22 -7.46
C ILE A 47 7.64 -8.01 -6.56
N GLU A 48 6.56 -7.36 -6.15
CA GLU A 48 6.63 -6.14 -5.36
C GLU A 48 7.10 -6.41 -3.93
N GLU A 49 6.62 -7.48 -3.28
CA GLU A 49 7.12 -7.80 -1.94
C GLU A 49 8.59 -8.24 -1.94
N LEU A 50 9.04 -8.98 -2.96
CA LEU A 50 10.47 -9.27 -3.11
C LEU A 50 11.30 -7.99 -3.29
N ALA A 51 10.84 -7.05 -4.12
CA ALA A 51 11.55 -5.80 -4.36
C ALA A 51 11.56 -4.89 -3.11
N TYR A 52 10.37 -4.61 -2.56
CA TYR A 52 10.23 -3.59 -1.50
C TYR A 52 10.53 -4.12 -0.11
N ARG A 53 10.15 -5.37 0.24
CA ARG A 53 10.36 -5.96 1.58
C ARG A 53 11.57 -6.88 1.61
N GLY A 54 11.88 -7.53 0.50
CA GLY A 54 13.10 -8.33 0.39
C GLY A 54 14.35 -7.43 0.24
N VAL A 55 14.44 -6.70 -0.87
CA VAL A 55 15.67 -5.97 -1.23
C VAL A 55 15.73 -4.60 -0.56
N MET A 56 14.75 -3.72 -0.79
CA MET A 56 14.83 -2.33 -0.33
C MET A 56 14.76 -2.21 1.19
N PHE A 57 13.79 -2.87 1.82
CA PHE A 57 13.67 -2.86 3.28
C PHE A 57 14.93 -3.37 3.95
N GLY A 58 15.49 -4.49 3.47
CA GLY A 58 16.75 -5.04 3.97
C GLY A 58 17.89 -4.04 3.86
N SER A 59 18.04 -3.39 2.70
CA SER A 59 19.09 -2.39 2.47
C SER A 59 18.94 -1.15 3.36
N PHE A 60 17.71 -0.70 3.63
CA PHE A 60 17.46 0.45 4.49
C PHE A 60 17.57 0.14 5.99
N HIS A 61 17.46 -1.13 6.37
CA HIS A 61 17.44 -1.57 7.75
C HIS A 61 18.78 -1.24 8.49
N GLU A 62 19.90 -1.21 7.79
CA GLU A 62 21.18 -0.78 8.32
C GLU A 62 21.14 0.67 8.83
N ALA A 63 20.41 1.54 8.09
CA ALA A 63 20.27 2.95 8.48
C ALA A 63 19.24 3.18 9.59
N GLY A 64 18.52 2.14 10.03
CA GLY A 64 17.55 2.12 11.13
C GLY A 64 16.21 1.50 10.76
N ARG A 65 15.60 0.77 11.68
CA ARG A 65 14.34 0.02 11.47
C ARG A 65 13.19 0.91 11.04
N LEU A 66 12.94 1.98 11.79
CA LEU A 66 11.87 2.94 11.43
C LEU A 66 12.10 3.55 10.06
N LYS A 67 13.34 3.88 9.71
CA LYS A 67 13.67 4.40 8.38
C LYS A 67 13.40 3.38 7.28
N ALA A 68 13.71 2.10 7.51
CA ALA A 68 13.41 1.04 6.55
C ALA A 68 11.91 0.93 6.29
N ILE A 69 11.10 0.95 7.35
CA ILE A 69 9.64 0.95 7.26
C ILE A 69 9.14 2.16 6.47
N LEU A 70 9.55 3.37 6.87
CA LEU A 70 9.08 4.61 6.25
C LEU A 70 9.48 4.70 4.77
N MET A 71 10.76 4.40 4.46
CA MET A 71 11.28 4.57 3.11
C MET A 71 10.74 3.49 2.15
N SER A 72 10.71 2.22 2.58
CA SER A 72 10.16 1.15 1.74
C SER A 72 8.66 1.34 1.50
N GLY A 73 7.90 1.79 2.51
CA GLY A 73 6.49 2.09 2.38
C GLY A 73 6.22 3.28 1.46
N PHE A 74 6.99 4.37 1.60
CA PHE A 74 6.90 5.54 0.73
C PHE A 74 7.21 5.19 -0.73
N LEU A 75 8.32 4.50 -0.99
CA LEU A 75 8.70 4.09 -2.35
C LEU A 75 7.71 3.12 -2.95
N PHE A 76 7.13 2.22 -2.14
CA PHE A 76 6.07 1.33 -2.57
C PHE A 76 4.83 2.09 -3.08
N GLY A 77 4.38 3.10 -2.35
CA GLY A 77 3.26 3.93 -2.81
C GLY A 77 3.63 4.76 -4.04
N LEU A 78 4.81 5.34 -4.04
CA LEU A 78 5.28 6.23 -5.11
C LEU A 78 5.43 5.53 -6.47
N MET A 79 5.77 4.22 -6.48
CA MET A 79 5.92 3.45 -7.72
C MET A 79 4.63 3.34 -8.53
N HIS A 80 3.49 3.55 -7.92
CA HIS A 80 2.21 3.49 -8.62
C HIS A 80 1.98 4.68 -9.55
N MET A 81 2.76 5.75 -9.42
CA MET A 81 2.77 6.94 -10.30
C MET A 81 1.39 7.61 -10.47
N ASN A 82 0.49 7.39 -9.53
CA ASN A 82 -0.85 7.95 -9.49
C ASN A 82 -1.16 8.41 -8.07
N PHE A 83 -1.59 9.66 -7.87
CA PHE A 83 -1.80 10.24 -6.55
C PHE A 83 -2.89 9.54 -5.74
N ASN A 84 -3.97 9.11 -6.39
CA ASN A 84 -5.05 8.42 -5.70
C ASN A 84 -4.55 7.09 -5.13
N GLN A 85 -3.86 6.29 -5.93
CA GLN A 85 -3.32 5.01 -5.51
C GLN A 85 -2.17 5.17 -4.50
N MET A 86 -1.29 6.15 -4.70
CA MET A 86 -0.16 6.44 -3.82
C MET A 86 -0.62 6.65 -2.38
N ALA A 87 -1.73 7.36 -2.16
CA ALA A 87 -2.22 7.71 -0.83
C ALA A 87 -2.44 6.47 0.06
N TYR A 88 -3.18 5.48 -0.44
CA TYR A 88 -3.43 4.26 0.33
C TYR A 88 -2.28 3.24 0.23
N ALA A 89 -1.55 3.19 -0.89
CA ALA A 89 -0.43 2.26 -1.05
C ALA A 89 0.74 2.58 -0.11
N VAL A 90 1.04 3.86 0.15
CA VAL A 90 2.02 4.25 1.19
C VAL A 90 1.61 3.65 2.54
N VAL A 91 0.35 3.82 2.96
CA VAL A 91 -0.11 3.31 4.25
C VAL A 91 -0.05 1.78 4.31
N ILE A 92 -0.48 1.08 3.26
CA ILE A 92 -0.31 -0.38 3.14
C ILE A 92 1.18 -0.75 3.25
N GLY A 93 2.03 0.00 2.55
CA GLY A 93 3.47 -0.18 2.56
C GLY A 93 4.10 -0.08 3.94
N LEU A 94 3.66 0.89 4.74
CA LEU A 94 4.08 1.06 6.14
C LEU A 94 3.63 -0.14 7.00
N ILE A 95 2.38 -0.55 6.88
CA ILE A 95 1.84 -1.70 7.62
C ILE A 95 2.62 -2.98 7.28
N PHE A 96 2.92 -3.21 6.01
CA PHE A 96 3.73 -4.36 5.58
C PHE A 96 5.15 -4.29 6.14
N GLY A 97 5.76 -3.11 6.20
CA GLY A 97 7.06 -2.91 6.86
C GLY A 97 7.02 -3.32 8.34
N PHE A 98 5.98 -2.93 9.07
CA PHE A 98 5.76 -3.37 10.46
C PHE A 98 5.55 -4.88 10.57
N VAL A 99 4.83 -5.51 9.62
CA VAL A 99 4.63 -6.97 9.60
C VAL A 99 5.95 -7.70 9.37
N VAL A 100 6.79 -7.23 8.46
CA VAL A 100 8.13 -7.80 8.24
C VAL A 100 8.98 -7.68 9.50
N GLU A 101 8.98 -6.52 10.15
CA GLU A 101 9.73 -6.33 11.39
C GLU A 101 9.22 -7.26 12.51
N ALA A 102 7.91 -7.44 12.63
CA ALA A 102 7.28 -8.31 13.61
C ALA A 102 7.51 -9.80 13.36
N THR A 103 7.56 -10.23 12.09
CA THR A 103 7.64 -11.66 11.74
C THR A 103 9.04 -12.11 11.30
N GLY A 104 9.87 -11.19 10.83
CA GLY A 104 11.16 -11.49 10.19
C GLY A 104 11.03 -12.17 8.83
N SER A 105 9.84 -12.12 8.20
CA SER A 105 9.53 -12.81 6.95
C SER A 105 8.69 -11.93 6.03
N ILE A 106 8.90 -12.05 4.72
CA ILE A 106 8.10 -11.39 3.69
C ILE A 106 6.86 -12.21 3.28
N ILE A 107 6.79 -13.49 3.67
CA ILE A 107 5.67 -14.37 3.28
C ILE A 107 4.32 -13.85 3.80
N PRO A 108 4.20 -13.41 5.07
CA PRO A 108 2.93 -12.84 5.54
C PRO A 108 2.49 -11.61 4.72
N THR A 109 3.43 -10.75 4.30
CA THR A 109 3.08 -9.58 3.48
C THR A 109 2.68 -9.97 2.06
N MET A 110 3.30 -10.99 1.45
CA MET A 110 2.86 -11.55 0.18
C MET A 110 1.41 -12.07 0.26
N ILE A 111 1.07 -12.81 1.33
CA ILE A 111 -0.28 -13.32 1.53
C ILE A 111 -1.28 -12.17 1.71
N MET A 112 -0.95 -11.19 2.54
CA MET A 112 -1.80 -10.02 2.77
C MET A 112 -2.00 -9.21 1.47
N HIS A 113 -0.96 -9.01 0.70
CA HIS A 113 -0.99 -8.29 -0.57
C HIS A 113 -1.87 -9.03 -1.59
N PHE A 114 -1.65 -10.35 -1.73
CA PHE A 114 -2.51 -11.19 -2.59
C PHE A 114 -3.98 -11.10 -2.19
N LEU A 115 -4.29 -11.15 -0.90
CA LEU A 115 -5.67 -11.07 -0.41
C LEU A 115 -6.30 -9.70 -0.70
N ILE A 116 -5.57 -8.59 -0.53
CA ILE A 116 -6.06 -7.24 -0.82
C ILE A 116 -6.36 -7.09 -2.31
N ASN A 117 -5.41 -7.39 -3.17
CA ASN A 117 -5.59 -7.26 -4.61
C ASN A 117 -6.61 -8.27 -5.15
N GLY A 118 -6.54 -9.52 -4.67
CA GLY A 118 -7.46 -10.58 -5.07
C GLY A 118 -8.90 -10.27 -4.68
N PHE A 119 -9.13 -9.73 -3.47
CA PHE A 119 -10.46 -9.29 -3.06
C PHE A 119 -11.04 -8.24 -4.03
N SER A 120 -10.26 -7.24 -4.39
CA SER A 120 -10.67 -6.21 -5.34
C SER A 120 -11.01 -6.79 -6.71
N VAL A 121 -10.20 -7.75 -7.22
CA VAL A 121 -10.45 -8.44 -8.50
C VAL A 121 -11.75 -9.26 -8.43
N VAL A 122 -11.96 -10.03 -7.36
CA VAL A 122 -13.15 -10.85 -7.17
C VAL A 122 -14.42 -9.99 -7.12
N ILE A 123 -14.40 -8.91 -6.33
CA ILE A 123 -15.55 -7.99 -6.21
C ILE A 123 -15.89 -7.36 -7.57
N LYS A 124 -14.90 -6.89 -8.34
CA LYS A 124 -15.12 -6.36 -9.68
C LYS A 124 -15.71 -7.41 -10.62
N HIS A 125 -15.18 -8.63 -10.58
CA HIS A 125 -15.69 -9.73 -11.42
C HIS A 125 -17.14 -10.10 -11.08
N ILE A 126 -17.49 -10.13 -9.78
CA ILE A 126 -18.88 -10.36 -9.34
C ILE A 126 -19.78 -9.19 -9.78
N ALA A 127 -19.33 -7.94 -9.66
CA ALA A 127 -20.11 -6.78 -10.11
C ALA A 127 -20.42 -6.85 -11.61
N ASN A 128 -19.49 -7.32 -12.43
CA ASN A 128 -19.69 -7.47 -13.88
C ASN A 128 -20.71 -8.57 -14.25
N ILE A 129 -20.86 -9.61 -13.43
CA ILE A 129 -21.79 -10.71 -13.68
C ILE A 129 -23.23 -10.32 -13.29
N ILE A 130 -23.41 -9.39 -12.34
CA ILE A 130 -24.71 -8.97 -11.85
C ILE A 130 -25.13 -7.67 -12.56
N PRO A 131 -26.10 -7.68 -13.51
CA PRO A 131 -26.44 -6.50 -14.33
C PRO A 131 -26.75 -5.25 -13.50
N ALA A 132 -27.51 -5.42 -12.41
CA ALA A 132 -27.87 -4.29 -11.53
C ALA A 132 -26.67 -3.61 -10.88
N LEU A 133 -25.59 -4.36 -10.53
CA LEU A 133 -24.37 -3.81 -9.97
C LEU A 133 -23.51 -3.17 -11.07
N LYS A 134 -23.49 -3.76 -12.27
CA LYS A 134 -22.78 -3.20 -13.42
C LYS A 134 -23.35 -1.85 -13.82
N ASP A 135 -24.66 -1.76 -14.01
CA ASP A 135 -25.34 -0.52 -14.35
C ASP A 135 -25.11 0.57 -13.30
N GLN A 136 -25.08 0.19 -12.00
CA GLN A 136 -24.78 1.11 -10.92
C GLN A 136 -23.33 1.60 -10.96
N ALA A 137 -22.38 0.71 -11.23
CA ALA A 137 -20.95 1.06 -11.30
C ALA A 137 -20.64 1.97 -12.50
N GLU A 138 -21.27 1.72 -13.67
CA GLU A 138 -21.06 2.51 -14.89
C GLU A 138 -21.75 3.89 -14.85
N ASN A 139 -22.90 4.00 -14.16
CA ASN A 139 -23.72 5.21 -14.18
C ASN A 139 -23.58 6.08 -12.93
N THR A 140 -22.79 5.67 -11.94
CA THR A 140 -22.63 6.41 -10.69
C THR A 140 -21.28 7.13 -10.66
N GLU A 141 -21.28 8.41 -11.01
CA GLU A 141 -20.14 9.27 -10.70
C GLU A 141 -20.09 9.55 -9.18
N ALA A 142 -18.91 9.46 -8.60
CA ALA A 142 -18.68 9.73 -7.17
C ALA A 142 -18.89 11.21 -6.88
N THR A 143 -20.08 11.59 -6.45
CA THR A 143 -20.35 12.97 -6.04
C THR A 143 -19.65 13.31 -4.71
N GLN A 144 -19.34 14.60 -4.51
CA GLN A 144 -18.74 15.07 -3.25
C GLN A 144 -19.57 14.66 -2.03
N THR A 145 -20.88 14.66 -2.11
CA THR A 145 -21.78 14.24 -1.03
C THR A 145 -21.62 12.75 -0.72
N MET A 146 -21.48 11.91 -1.73
CA MET A 146 -21.24 10.47 -1.55
C MET A 146 -19.87 10.21 -0.92
N LEU A 147 -18.83 10.92 -1.36
CA LEU A 147 -17.49 10.79 -0.77
C LEU A 147 -17.49 11.20 0.70
N LEU A 148 -18.12 12.32 1.04
CA LEU A 148 -18.23 12.77 2.43
C LEU A 148 -19.04 11.80 3.31
N SER A 149 -20.11 11.20 2.78
CA SER A 149 -20.88 10.17 3.51
C SER A 149 -20.05 8.91 3.73
N THR A 150 -19.28 8.45 2.72
CA THR A 150 -18.35 7.34 2.83
C THR A 150 -17.28 7.62 3.88
N ILE A 151 -16.65 8.79 3.85
CA ILE A 151 -15.65 9.20 4.84
C ILE A 151 -16.23 9.11 6.26
N ARG A 152 -17.40 9.70 6.49
CA ARG A 152 -18.06 9.67 7.82
C ARG A 152 -18.35 8.24 8.30
N ALA A 153 -18.80 7.36 7.40
CA ALA A 153 -19.11 5.97 7.73
C ALA A 153 -17.84 5.15 8.05
N TYR A 154 -16.77 5.37 7.29
CA TYR A 154 -15.55 4.56 7.40
C TYR A 154 -14.55 5.04 8.46
N ILE A 155 -14.61 6.29 8.94
CA ILE A 155 -13.71 6.76 10.01
C ILE A 155 -13.75 5.85 11.25
N PRO A 156 -14.90 5.54 11.89
CA PRO A 156 -14.91 4.69 13.07
C PRO A 156 -14.44 3.27 12.77
N MET A 157 -14.79 2.73 11.61
CA MET A 157 -14.35 1.39 11.19
C MET A 157 -12.83 1.34 10.96
N ALA A 158 -12.26 2.37 10.33
CA ALA A 158 -10.82 2.49 10.11
C ALA A 158 -10.05 2.63 11.43
N LEU A 159 -10.55 3.43 12.39
CA LEU A 159 -9.95 3.57 13.71
C LEU A 159 -9.92 2.24 14.46
N VAL A 160 -11.06 1.57 14.56
CA VAL A 160 -11.15 0.25 15.22
C VAL A 160 -10.27 -0.77 14.51
N GLY A 161 -10.33 -0.83 13.17
CA GLY A 161 -9.51 -1.74 12.36
C GLY A 161 -8.01 -1.48 12.53
N THR A 162 -7.59 -0.22 12.65
CA THR A 162 -6.19 0.14 12.88
C THR A 162 -5.71 -0.34 14.25
N VAL A 163 -6.50 -0.14 15.31
CA VAL A 163 -6.17 -0.61 16.67
C VAL A 163 -6.06 -2.13 16.70
N ILE A 164 -7.02 -2.83 16.09
CA ILE A 164 -6.98 -4.31 16.00
C ILE A 164 -5.75 -4.77 15.22
N SER A 165 -5.46 -4.15 14.08
CA SER A 165 -4.29 -4.49 13.25
C SER A 165 -2.97 -4.26 14.00
N ALA A 166 -2.85 -3.16 14.74
CA ALA A 166 -1.68 -2.89 15.58
C ALA A 166 -1.52 -3.96 16.67
N GLY A 167 -2.62 -4.36 17.33
CA GLY A 167 -2.61 -5.44 18.31
C GLY A 167 -2.18 -6.79 17.72
N ILE A 168 -2.68 -7.12 16.53
CA ILE A 168 -2.28 -8.35 15.80
C ILE A 168 -0.79 -8.31 15.44
N ILE A 169 -0.29 -7.20 14.89
CA ILE A 169 1.13 -7.06 14.54
C ILE A 169 2.02 -7.20 15.78
N TYR A 170 1.64 -6.59 16.89
CA TYR A 170 2.36 -6.76 18.15
C TYR A 170 2.33 -8.21 18.64
N LEU A 171 1.18 -8.88 18.57
CA LEU A 171 1.06 -10.30 18.91
C LEU A 171 1.94 -11.18 18.03
N LEU A 172 1.99 -10.91 16.72
CA LEU A 172 2.90 -11.58 15.79
C LEU A 172 4.36 -11.38 16.21
N ALA A 173 4.77 -10.18 16.63
CA ALA A 173 6.12 -9.95 17.13
C ALA A 173 6.43 -10.78 18.37
N VAL A 174 5.47 -10.94 19.28
CA VAL A 174 5.62 -11.78 20.48
C VAL A 174 5.75 -13.25 20.12
N ILE A 175 4.84 -13.76 19.27
CA ILE A 175 4.80 -15.19 18.87
C ILE A 175 6.08 -15.59 18.13
N ASN A 176 6.61 -14.69 17.28
CA ASN A 176 7.83 -14.94 16.53
C ASN A 176 9.14 -14.66 17.32
N GLY A 177 9.04 -14.36 18.62
CA GLY A 177 10.22 -14.07 19.48
C GLY A 177 10.92 -12.75 19.12
N ARG A 178 10.25 -11.83 18.43
CA ARG A 178 10.79 -10.56 17.91
C ARG A 178 10.33 -9.31 18.68
N LYS A 179 9.77 -9.51 19.89
CA LYS A 179 9.24 -8.41 20.71
C LYS A 179 10.24 -7.27 20.91
N GLU A 180 11.49 -7.61 21.25
CA GLU A 180 12.54 -6.62 21.49
C GLU A 180 12.94 -5.91 20.18
N SER A 181 13.11 -6.67 19.10
CA SER A 181 13.38 -6.13 17.77
C SER A 181 12.28 -5.17 17.30
N PHE A 182 11.03 -5.55 17.54
CA PHE A 182 9.86 -4.70 17.20
C PHE A 182 9.80 -3.44 18.07
N ALA A 183 10.09 -3.54 19.38
CA ALA A 183 10.16 -2.38 20.27
C ALA A 183 11.27 -1.42 19.86
N ALA A 184 12.38 -1.95 19.34
CA ALA A 184 13.51 -1.16 18.87
C ALA A 184 13.14 -0.22 17.71
N VAL A 185 12.09 -0.51 16.94
CA VAL A 185 11.54 0.42 15.90
C VAL A 185 11.29 1.80 16.49
N PHE A 186 10.81 1.87 17.73
CA PHE A 186 10.40 3.11 18.40
C PHE A 186 11.44 3.67 19.35
N THR A 187 12.44 2.87 19.75
CA THR A 187 13.44 3.25 20.76
C THR A 187 14.84 3.49 20.20
N GLU A 188 15.12 2.99 19.00
CA GLU A 188 16.42 3.21 18.33
C GLU A 188 16.59 4.68 17.91
N PRO A 189 17.85 5.19 17.99
CA PRO A 189 18.14 6.53 17.48
C PRO A 189 17.80 6.65 16.00
N PHE A 190 17.11 7.74 15.63
CA PHE A 190 16.76 7.96 14.23
C PHE A 190 17.98 8.10 13.32
N ASN A 191 19.08 8.69 13.82
CA ASN A 191 20.33 8.80 13.07
C ASN A 191 21.31 7.71 13.50
N ARG A 192 21.76 6.91 12.55
CA ARG A 192 22.84 5.93 12.73
C ARG A 192 24.08 6.35 11.97
N TYR A 193 25.22 5.93 12.47
CA TYR A 193 26.55 6.25 11.94
C TYR A 193 27.29 4.94 11.68
N ASP A 194 28.15 4.92 10.66
CA ASP A 194 29.04 3.80 10.38
C ASP A 194 30.25 3.77 11.39
N GLU A 195 31.11 2.79 11.23
CA GLU A 195 32.31 2.61 12.05
C GLU A 195 33.27 3.81 11.98
N ASN A 196 33.19 4.62 10.94
CA ASN A 196 34.01 5.81 10.72
C ASN A 196 33.32 7.09 11.21
N GLY A 197 32.17 6.98 11.88
CA GLY A 197 31.40 8.14 12.36
C GLY A 197 30.66 8.89 11.26
N LYS A 198 30.52 8.32 10.04
CA LYS A 198 29.78 8.92 8.95
C LYS A 198 28.30 8.53 9.04
N LYS A 199 27.41 9.51 8.95
CA LYS A 199 25.97 9.29 8.98
C LYS A 199 25.53 8.40 7.82
N LEU A 200 24.82 7.32 8.13
CA LEU A 200 24.19 6.45 7.14
C LEU A 200 23.06 7.19 6.43
N ARG A 201 23.19 7.33 5.13
CA ARG A 201 22.23 8.04 4.27
C ARG A 201 21.35 7.04 3.53
N LEU A 202 20.04 7.29 3.51
CA LEU A 202 19.08 6.50 2.74
C LEU A 202 19.02 6.95 1.27
N LEU A 203 19.05 8.28 1.05
CA LEU A 203 18.87 8.84 -0.27
C LEU A 203 20.21 8.89 -1.01
N THR A 204 20.30 8.14 -2.10
CA THR A 204 21.36 8.27 -3.10
C THR A 204 20.91 9.26 -4.19
N PRO A 205 21.84 9.86 -4.96
CA PRO A 205 21.46 10.72 -6.10
C PRO A 205 20.51 10.02 -7.08
N LEU A 206 20.73 8.71 -7.34
CA LEU A 206 19.86 7.92 -8.22
C LEU A 206 18.45 7.80 -7.64
N MET A 207 18.31 7.55 -6.34
CA MET A 207 16.99 7.48 -5.70
C MET A 207 16.25 8.82 -5.77
N ILE A 208 16.95 9.94 -5.62
CA ILE A 208 16.35 11.27 -5.76
C ILE A 208 15.80 11.45 -7.19
N VAL A 209 16.56 11.04 -8.20
CA VAL A 209 16.11 11.09 -9.61
C VAL A 209 14.86 10.23 -9.82
N VAL A 210 14.83 8.99 -9.28
CA VAL A 210 13.67 8.10 -9.38
C VAL A 210 12.45 8.70 -8.66
N ILE A 211 12.62 9.23 -7.46
CA ILE A 211 11.53 9.89 -6.72
C ILE A 211 10.96 11.08 -7.51
N LEU A 212 11.83 11.94 -8.03
CA LEU A 212 11.41 13.08 -8.85
C LEU A 212 10.69 12.63 -10.12
N TYR A 213 11.19 11.60 -10.80
CA TYR A 213 10.53 11.03 -11.97
C TYR A 213 9.11 10.53 -11.65
N CYS A 214 8.95 9.74 -10.56
CA CYS A 214 7.64 9.25 -10.16
C CYS A 214 6.68 10.39 -9.78
N LEU A 215 7.15 11.41 -9.07
CA LEU A 215 6.33 12.58 -8.72
C LEU A 215 5.91 13.37 -9.97
N ILE A 216 6.83 13.57 -10.93
CA ILE A 216 6.51 14.21 -12.21
C ILE A 216 5.45 13.38 -12.95
N ARG A 217 5.58 12.05 -12.97
CA ARG A 217 4.57 11.16 -13.58
C ARG A 217 3.20 11.28 -12.90
N CYS A 218 3.14 11.36 -11.56
CA CYS A 218 1.89 11.62 -10.85
C CYS A 218 1.23 12.95 -11.28
N VAL A 219 2.04 14.01 -11.42
CA VAL A 219 1.52 15.32 -11.85
C VAL A 219 1.07 15.28 -13.31
N VAL A 220 1.81 14.64 -14.18
CA VAL A 220 1.46 14.49 -15.61
C VAL A 220 0.15 13.72 -15.76
N GLU A 221 -0.01 12.62 -15.03
CA GLU A 221 -1.23 11.80 -15.04
C GLU A 221 -2.46 12.59 -14.58
N GLU A 222 -2.32 13.38 -13.51
CA GLU A 222 -3.45 14.13 -12.94
C GLU A 222 -3.87 15.34 -13.77
N PHE A 223 -2.91 16.07 -14.37
CA PHE A 223 -3.18 17.39 -14.96
C PHE A 223 -3.09 17.45 -16.48
N LEU A 224 -2.51 16.45 -17.15
CA LEU A 224 -2.31 16.47 -18.60
C LEU A 224 -3.09 15.38 -19.36
N PHE A 225 -3.62 14.39 -18.68
CA PHE A 225 -4.49 13.35 -19.21
C PHE A 225 -5.76 13.23 -18.39
#